data_1baafb0be68547fdbf9ffb03e0d69f76
#
_entry.id   1baafb0be68547fdbf9ffb03e0d69f76
#
_cell.length_a   1.000
_cell.length_b   1.000
_cell.length_c   1.000
_cell.angle_alpha   90.00
_cell.angle_beta   90.00
_cell.angle_gamma   90.00
#
_symmetry.space_group_name_H-M   'P 1'
#
loop_
_entity.id
_entity.type
_entity.pdbx_description
1 polymer ?
#
loop_
_entity_poly.entity_id
_entity_poly.type
_entity_poly.pdbx_seq_one_letter_code
_entity_poly.pdbx_strand_id
1 'polypeptide(L)'
;ALCDAAAEKDSRVRVIHQQNKGLSGARNAGINVARGNWLGFVDSDDMIDPTFCEKMLHAAVQAGAEMAVCNILRMKENKALDSYQEHCLKDEVLSREEIVHRIQLSPFYMVMTRLCRREVFEKIRFPEGKNYEDAFTAPEILERVNKAACVAEPLYQYRLRSGSIMHAAVTLKNLEEVHANYALFQYTMKYRKYDEACLQYTVTKRIFRKLKRKLSQEERKSEQVQQAAACVAKAKDELSRAGGFTLRNQLETALCILNPKWFFAYKYGA
;
A
#
# COMPACT_ATOMS: atom_id res chain seq x y z
N ALA A 1 -4.60 7.73 28.16
CA ALA A 1 -4.26 6.85 29.31
C ALA A 1 -3.05 5.95 29.03
N LEU A 2 -3.11 4.91 28.18
CA LEU A 2 -1.93 4.01 27.96
C LEU A 2 -0.77 4.74 27.30
N CYS A 3 -1.03 5.54 26.26
CA CYS A 3 0.03 6.30 25.57
C CYS A 3 0.67 7.34 26.49
N ASP A 4 -0.13 8.04 27.32
CA ASP A 4 0.36 9.03 28.27
C ASP A 4 1.25 8.38 29.34
N ALA A 5 0.81 7.22 29.88
CA ALA A 5 1.61 6.45 30.82
C ALA A 5 2.93 5.92 30.21
N ALA A 6 2.96 5.66 28.91
CA ALA A 6 4.19 5.30 28.20
C ALA A 6 5.12 6.52 28.05
N ALA A 7 4.58 7.68 27.74
CA ALA A 7 5.35 8.93 27.64
C ALA A 7 5.93 9.40 28.97
N GLU A 8 5.25 9.13 30.09
CA GLU A 8 5.77 9.39 31.44
C GLU A 8 6.99 8.51 31.79
N LYS A 9 7.03 7.29 31.22
CA LYS A 9 8.11 6.32 31.50
C LYS A 9 9.30 6.43 30.55
N ASP A 10 9.09 6.91 29.34
CA ASP A 10 10.13 6.99 28.31
C ASP A 10 10.04 8.34 27.58
N SER A 11 11.02 9.19 27.76
CA SER A 11 11.11 10.53 27.17
C SER A 11 11.20 10.52 25.63
N ARG A 12 11.47 9.36 25.02
CA ARG A 12 11.43 9.19 23.55
C ARG A 12 10.00 9.09 23.03
N VAL A 13 9.04 8.70 23.88
CA VAL A 13 7.62 8.62 23.54
C VAL A 13 7.00 10.01 23.62
N ARG A 14 6.34 10.42 22.55
CA ARG A 14 5.61 11.70 22.48
C ARG A 14 4.18 11.44 22.07
N VAL A 15 3.23 11.92 22.85
CA VAL A 15 1.79 11.77 22.58
C VAL A 15 1.24 13.07 22.00
N ILE A 16 0.37 12.95 20.98
CA ILE A 16 -0.33 14.06 20.38
C ILE A 16 -1.82 13.83 20.59
N HIS A 17 -2.46 14.68 21.38
CA HIS A 17 -3.91 14.72 21.53
C HIS A 17 -4.49 15.69 20.50
N GLN A 18 -5.37 15.20 19.65
CA GLN A 18 -6.02 15.99 18.59
C GLN A 18 -7.48 15.58 18.40
N GLN A 19 -8.26 16.41 17.72
CA GLN A 19 -9.57 15.99 17.25
C GLN A 19 -9.42 14.82 16.26
N ASN A 20 -10.43 13.92 16.25
CA ASN A 20 -10.40 12.78 15.34
C ASN A 20 -10.50 13.22 13.88
N LYS A 21 -9.42 13.05 13.14
CA LYS A 21 -9.29 13.31 11.70
C LYS A 21 -9.00 12.02 10.91
N GLY A 22 -9.31 10.87 11.52
CA GLY A 22 -9.02 9.56 10.96
C GLY A 22 -7.52 9.22 10.93
N LEU A 23 -7.20 8.13 10.27
CA LEU A 23 -5.83 7.58 10.18
C LEU A 23 -4.87 8.56 9.48
N SER A 24 -5.32 9.18 8.39
CA SER A 24 -4.54 10.21 7.68
C SER A 24 -4.14 11.37 8.59
N GLY A 25 -5.10 11.89 9.36
CA GLY A 25 -4.83 13.00 10.29
C GLY A 25 -3.85 12.61 11.39
N ALA A 26 -3.93 11.38 11.91
CA ALA A 26 -2.98 10.87 12.90
C ALA A 26 -1.56 10.76 12.32
N ARG A 27 -1.42 10.17 11.12
CA ARG A 27 -0.11 10.06 10.44
C ARG A 27 0.47 11.43 10.09
N ASN A 28 -0.35 12.36 9.61
CA ASN A 28 0.08 13.73 9.28
C ASN A 28 0.57 14.48 10.54
N ALA A 29 -0.12 14.34 11.66
CA ALA A 29 0.32 14.91 12.93
C ALA A 29 1.68 14.34 13.37
N GLY A 30 1.86 13.02 13.23
CA GLY A 30 3.14 12.36 13.48
C GLY A 30 4.27 12.90 12.60
N ILE A 31 4.04 13.02 11.29
CA ILE A 31 5.02 13.59 10.34
C ILE A 31 5.45 15.00 10.75
N ASN A 32 4.50 15.83 11.15
CA ASN A 32 4.77 17.25 11.49
C ASN A 32 5.70 17.42 12.71
N VAL A 33 5.70 16.47 13.64
CA VAL A 33 6.51 16.55 14.85
C VAL A 33 7.72 15.61 14.85
N ALA A 34 7.84 14.77 13.85
CA ALA A 34 8.92 13.81 13.74
C ALA A 34 10.29 14.51 13.61
N ARG A 35 11.27 14.07 14.39
CA ARG A 35 12.63 14.62 14.45
C ARG A 35 13.68 13.67 13.87
N GLY A 36 13.36 12.39 13.76
CA GLY A 36 14.27 11.37 13.22
C GLY A 36 14.58 11.60 11.74
N ASN A 37 15.69 11.11 11.28
CA ASN A 37 16.06 11.14 9.86
C ASN A 37 15.28 10.10 9.04
N TRP A 38 14.66 9.14 9.69
CA TRP A 38 13.85 8.09 9.10
C TRP A 38 12.48 8.04 9.74
N LEU A 39 11.45 7.75 8.93
CA LEU A 39 10.07 7.60 9.36
C LEU A 39 9.56 6.20 9.02
N GLY A 40 9.00 5.53 10.02
CA GLY A 40 8.21 4.32 9.89
C GLY A 40 6.83 4.55 10.52
N PHE A 41 5.83 3.82 10.05
CA PHE A 41 4.47 3.89 10.56
C PHE A 41 4.05 2.53 11.10
N VAL A 42 3.40 2.52 12.26
CA VAL A 42 2.87 1.31 12.87
C VAL A 42 1.42 1.58 13.26
N ASP A 43 0.51 0.76 12.77
CA ASP A 43 -0.90 0.86 13.13
C ASP A 43 -1.09 0.32 14.55
N SER A 44 -1.96 0.96 15.35
CA SER A 44 -2.08 0.71 16.80
C SER A 44 -2.59 -0.69 17.15
N ASP A 45 -3.11 -1.43 16.18
CA ASP A 45 -3.60 -2.80 16.34
C ASP A 45 -2.62 -3.86 15.81
N ASP A 46 -1.50 -3.44 15.25
CA ASP A 46 -0.46 -4.32 14.71
C ASP A 46 0.76 -4.41 15.64
N MET A 47 1.74 -5.19 15.23
CA MET A 47 3.04 -5.33 15.90
C MET A 47 4.18 -5.29 14.88
N ILE A 48 5.38 -4.94 15.35
CA ILE A 48 6.60 -5.05 14.58
C ILE A 48 7.55 -6.01 15.28
N ASP A 49 8.39 -6.67 14.51
CA ASP A 49 9.51 -7.44 15.06
C ASP A 49 10.45 -6.49 15.85
N PRO A 50 10.98 -6.90 17.00
CA PRO A 50 11.92 -6.07 17.78
C PRO A 50 13.12 -5.56 16.96
N THR A 51 13.53 -6.29 15.93
CA THR A 51 14.65 -5.94 15.04
C THR A 51 14.23 -5.10 13.83
N PHE A 52 12.94 -4.75 13.69
CA PHE A 52 12.40 -4.01 12.54
C PHE A 52 13.21 -2.76 12.21
N CYS A 53 13.37 -1.87 13.18
CA CYS A 53 14.09 -0.61 12.95
C CYS A 53 15.56 -0.85 12.60
N GLU A 54 16.22 -1.76 13.28
CA GLU A 54 17.64 -2.08 13.07
C GLU A 54 17.88 -2.64 11.67
N LYS A 55 17.15 -3.69 11.29
CA LYS A 55 17.32 -4.36 9.99
C LYS A 55 16.94 -3.48 8.82
N MET A 56 15.81 -2.77 8.94
CA MET A 56 15.35 -1.85 7.88
C MET A 56 16.33 -0.69 7.69
N LEU A 57 16.79 -0.09 8.77
CA LEU A 57 17.76 1.00 8.70
C LEU A 57 19.09 0.51 8.14
N HIS A 58 19.59 -0.63 8.59
CA HIS A 58 20.82 -1.23 8.11
C HIS A 58 20.75 -1.47 6.59
N ALA A 59 19.70 -2.12 6.11
CA ALA A 59 19.49 -2.39 4.68
C ALA A 59 19.47 -1.09 3.87
N ALA A 60 18.71 -0.08 4.30
CA ALA A 60 18.62 1.20 3.59
C ALA A 60 19.96 1.94 3.54
N VAL A 61 20.70 1.99 4.65
CA VAL A 61 21.99 2.68 4.74
C VAL A 61 23.05 1.97 3.88
N GLN A 62 23.15 0.65 3.97
CA GLN A 62 24.10 -0.15 3.17
C GLN A 62 23.86 0.01 1.66
N ALA A 63 22.59 0.08 1.26
CA ALA A 63 22.21 0.28 -0.15
C ALA A 63 22.35 1.74 -0.64
N GLY A 64 22.53 2.70 0.26
CA GLY A 64 22.39 4.13 -0.06
C GLY A 64 20.97 4.44 -0.57
N ALA A 65 19.95 3.78 -0.03
CA ALA A 65 18.56 3.89 -0.45
C ALA A 65 17.81 4.93 0.38
N GLU A 66 16.77 5.52 -0.22
CA GLU A 66 15.85 6.44 0.49
C GLU A 66 14.72 5.69 1.22
N MET A 67 14.55 4.40 0.92
CA MET A 67 13.49 3.56 1.49
C MET A 67 14.00 2.15 1.74
N ALA A 68 13.58 1.53 2.85
CA ALA A 68 13.58 0.09 3.02
C ALA A 68 12.15 -0.43 3.05
N VAL A 69 11.95 -1.67 2.62
CA VAL A 69 10.65 -2.36 2.54
C VAL A 69 10.79 -3.77 3.06
N CYS A 70 9.88 -4.23 3.91
CA CYS A 70 9.88 -5.61 4.41
C CYS A 70 8.60 -6.37 4.03
N ASN A 71 8.64 -7.69 4.16
CA ASN A 71 7.47 -8.55 4.05
C ASN A 71 6.54 -8.40 5.27
N ILE A 72 5.31 -8.90 5.11
CA ILE A 72 4.24 -8.88 6.12
C ILE A 72 3.98 -10.30 6.61
N LEU A 73 3.91 -10.46 7.91
CA LEU A 73 3.38 -11.65 8.56
C LEU A 73 1.93 -11.38 8.98
N ARG A 74 0.96 -12.12 8.44
CA ARG A 74 -0.43 -12.00 8.89
C ARG A 74 -0.66 -12.91 10.09
N MET A 75 -1.24 -12.34 11.14
CA MET A 75 -1.51 -13.01 12.40
C MET A 75 -3.01 -13.09 12.65
N LYS A 76 -3.50 -14.26 13.05
CA LYS A 76 -4.86 -14.43 13.57
C LYS A 76 -4.78 -15.05 14.93
N GLU A 77 -5.42 -14.45 15.95
CA GLU A 77 -5.41 -14.96 17.34
C GLU A 77 -3.99 -15.26 17.84
N ASN A 78 -3.03 -14.39 17.52
CA ASN A 78 -1.60 -14.51 17.84
C ASN A 78 -0.88 -15.71 17.18
N LYS A 79 -1.49 -16.34 16.18
CA LYS A 79 -0.88 -17.39 15.36
C LYS A 79 -0.56 -16.85 13.96
N ALA A 80 0.62 -17.17 13.46
CA ALA A 80 1.00 -16.89 12.07
C ALA A 80 0.10 -17.69 11.11
N LEU A 81 -0.35 -17.04 10.05
CA LEU A 81 -1.10 -17.69 8.98
C LEU A 81 -0.14 -18.04 7.85
N ASP A 82 0.23 -19.32 7.74
CA ASP A 82 1.15 -19.83 6.71
C ASP A 82 0.69 -19.56 5.26
N SER A 83 -0.61 -19.32 5.06
CA SER A 83 -1.18 -19.10 3.73
C SER A 83 -0.94 -17.72 3.15
N TYR A 84 -0.32 -16.80 3.88
CA TYR A 84 -0.19 -15.39 3.51
C TYR A 84 1.26 -14.89 3.41
N GLN A 85 2.16 -15.72 2.97
CA GLN A 85 3.38 -15.22 2.33
C GLN A 85 3.00 -14.72 0.92
N GLU A 86 2.23 -13.65 0.86
CA GLU A 86 1.72 -13.12 -0.41
C GLU A 86 2.84 -12.45 -1.12
N HIS A 87 3.86 -12.32 -1.15
CA HIS A 87 4.92 -11.64 -1.90
C HIS A 87 6.23 -11.68 -1.10
N CYS A 88 6.95 -12.75 -1.26
CA CYS A 88 8.29 -12.83 -0.72
C CYS A 88 9.19 -11.84 -1.45
N LEU A 89 9.44 -10.68 -0.83
CA LEU A 89 10.59 -9.89 -1.20
C LEU A 89 11.84 -10.73 -0.89
N LYS A 90 12.84 -10.59 -1.72
CA LYS A 90 14.20 -11.07 -1.44
C LYS A 90 15.03 -9.94 -0.86
N ASP A 91 16.16 -10.26 -0.25
CA ASP A 91 17.15 -9.25 0.10
C ASP A 91 17.81 -8.76 -1.19
N GLU A 92 17.40 -7.59 -1.62
CA GLU A 92 17.84 -6.98 -2.87
C GLU A 92 17.70 -5.46 -2.82
N VAL A 93 18.36 -4.78 -3.73
CA VAL A 93 18.24 -3.33 -3.90
C VAL A 93 17.59 -3.07 -5.24
N LEU A 94 16.50 -2.32 -5.22
CA LEU A 94 15.72 -1.96 -6.40
C LEU A 94 15.98 -0.53 -6.81
N SER A 95 16.18 -0.32 -8.10
CA SER A 95 16.09 0.98 -8.75
C SER A 95 14.65 1.48 -8.81
N ARG A 96 14.45 2.77 -9.10
CA ARG A 96 13.10 3.33 -9.31
C ARG A 96 12.31 2.55 -10.35
N GLU A 97 12.93 2.15 -11.42
CA GLU A 97 12.26 1.40 -12.49
C GLU A 97 11.72 0.06 -12.00
N GLU A 98 12.51 -0.66 -11.21
CA GLU A 98 12.12 -1.94 -10.61
C GLU A 98 11.06 -1.77 -9.53
N ILE A 99 11.09 -0.66 -8.77
CA ILE A 99 10.03 -0.30 -7.81
C ILE A 99 8.69 -0.12 -8.54
N VAL A 100 8.67 0.57 -9.69
CA VAL A 100 7.45 0.74 -10.49
C VAL A 100 6.90 -0.61 -10.96
N HIS A 101 7.75 -1.53 -11.36
CA HIS A 101 7.36 -2.89 -11.71
C HIS A 101 6.69 -3.64 -10.55
N ARG A 102 7.03 -3.30 -9.30
CA ARG A 102 6.56 -4.00 -8.10
C ARG A 102 5.51 -3.23 -7.29
N ILE A 103 5.03 -2.09 -7.79
CA ILE A 103 4.05 -1.26 -7.05
C ILE A 103 2.77 -2.00 -6.68
N GLN A 104 2.45 -3.08 -7.37
CA GLN A 104 1.27 -3.91 -7.09
C GLN A 104 1.47 -4.85 -5.90
N LEU A 105 2.70 -5.06 -5.47
CA LEU A 105 3.00 -5.83 -4.28
C LEU A 105 2.65 -5.00 -3.05
N SER A 106 1.90 -5.60 -2.12
CA SER A 106 1.44 -4.93 -0.90
C SER A 106 2.52 -4.11 -0.20
N PRO A 107 3.76 -4.59 -0.03
CA PRO A 107 4.80 -3.83 0.64
C PRO A 107 5.12 -2.47 -0.01
N PHE A 108 4.89 -2.29 -1.32
CA PHE A 108 5.21 -1.04 -2.00
C PHE A 108 4.12 0.03 -1.91
N TYR A 109 2.86 -0.30 -1.62
CA TYR A 109 1.81 0.70 -1.41
C TYR A 109 1.33 0.80 0.04
N MET A 110 1.54 -0.22 0.87
CA MET A 110 1.21 -0.18 2.30
C MET A 110 2.29 0.57 3.07
N VAL A 111 1.92 1.65 3.74
CA VAL A 111 2.91 2.54 4.38
C VAL A 111 3.61 1.91 5.58
N MET A 112 2.95 0.98 6.29
CA MET A 112 3.47 0.37 7.50
C MET A 112 4.63 -0.61 7.26
N THR A 113 4.81 -1.07 6.04
CA THR A 113 5.91 -1.99 5.68
C THR A 113 7.20 -1.28 5.29
N ARG A 114 7.20 0.06 5.35
CA ARG A 114 8.27 0.90 4.84
C ARG A 114 8.94 1.70 5.94
N LEU A 115 10.25 1.85 5.82
CA LEU A 115 11.05 2.83 6.54
C LEU A 115 11.64 3.78 5.49
N CYS A 116 11.24 5.04 5.52
CA CYS A 116 11.64 6.04 4.52
C CYS A 116 12.45 7.16 5.16
N ARG A 117 13.38 7.75 4.40
CA ARG A 117 14.00 9.02 4.81
C ARG A 117 12.93 10.07 5.05
N ARG A 118 13.05 10.86 6.12
CA ARG A 118 12.08 11.89 6.49
C ARG A 118 11.88 12.93 5.38
N GLU A 119 12.91 13.25 4.62
CA GLU A 119 12.85 14.17 3.49
C GLU A 119 11.86 13.76 2.40
N VAL A 120 11.56 12.45 2.25
CA VAL A 120 10.53 11.95 1.35
C VAL A 120 9.17 12.55 1.68
N PHE A 121 8.89 12.82 2.96
CA PHE A 121 7.62 13.34 3.45
C PHE A 121 7.55 14.86 3.60
N GLU A 122 8.56 15.64 3.19
CA GLU A 122 8.57 17.11 3.38
C GLU A 122 7.31 17.79 2.83
N LYS A 123 6.86 17.38 1.64
CA LYS A 123 5.69 17.95 0.96
C LYS A 123 4.55 16.96 0.78
N ILE A 124 4.66 15.76 1.34
CA ILE A 124 3.65 14.70 1.22
C ILE A 124 2.82 14.64 2.50
N ARG A 125 1.50 14.57 2.34
CA ARG A 125 0.55 14.33 3.43
C ARG A 125 -0.50 13.32 2.97
N PHE A 126 -0.92 12.48 3.89
CA PHE A 126 -2.01 11.54 3.67
C PHE A 126 -3.32 12.31 3.51
N PRO A 127 -4.19 11.96 2.53
CA PRO A 127 -5.46 12.65 2.30
C PRO A 127 -6.44 12.41 3.46
N GLU A 128 -6.79 13.46 4.21
CA GLU A 128 -7.76 13.36 5.31
C GLU A 128 -9.15 12.97 4.79
N GLY A 129 -9.87 12.17 5.56
CA GLY A 129 -11.22 11.70 5.24
C GLY A 129 -11.29 10.59 4.19
N LYS A 130 -10.17 10.16 3.59
CA LYS A 130 -10.09 9.07 2.65
C LYS A 130 -9.79 7.73 3.33
N ASN A 131 -10.39 6.64 2.81
CA ASN A 131 -9.91 5.28 3.05
C ASN A 131 -8.83 4.95 2.02
N TYR A 132 -7.98 3.96 2.31
CA TYR A 132 -6.87 3.55 1.43
C TYR A 132 -5.88 4.70 1.16
N GLU A 133 -5.68 5.54 2.15
CA GLU A 133 -4.85 6.74 2.11
C GLU A 133 -3.38 6.42 1.77
N ASP A 134 -2.91 5.26 2.15
CA ASP A 134 -1.58 4.74 1.84
C ASP A 134 -1.42 4.44 0.35
N ALA A 135 -2.40 3.80 -0.28
CA ALA A 135 -2.40 3.54 -1.72
C ALA A 135 -2.55 4.83 -2.54
N PHE A 136 -3.32 5.82 -2.04
CA PHE A 136 -3.38 7.16 -2.67
C PHE A 136 -2.03 7.87 -2.61
N THR A 137 -1.31 7.76 -1.49
CA THR A 137 -0.06 8.49 -1.25
C THR A 137 1.17 7.75 -1.79
N ALA A 138 1.07 6.45 -2.04
CA ALA A 138 2.19 5.63 -2.51
C ALA A 138 2.86 6.19 -3.78
N PRO A 139 2.15 6.61 -4.84
CA PRO A 139 2.78 7.21 -6.02
C PRO A 139 3.66 8.41 -5.70
N GLU A 140 3.19 9.33 -4.84
CA GLU A 140 3.94 10.53 -4.46
C GLU A 140 5.19 10.20 -3.64
N ILE A 141 5.10 9.21 -2.75
CA ILE A 141 6.24 8.71 -1.97
C ILE A 141 7.27 8.07 -2.91
N LEU A 142 6.83 7.18 -3.79
CA LEU A 142 7.72 6.45 -4.69
C LEU A 142 8.39 7.36 -5.74
N GLU A 143 7.76 8.49 -6.12
CA GLU A 143 8.40 9.52 -6.94
C GLU A 143 9.65 10.14 -6.31
N ARG A 144 9.78 10.08 -4.99
CA ARG A 144 10.92 10.64 -4.25
C ARG A 144 11.94 9.58 -3.86
N VAL A 145 11.72 8.34 -4.26
CA VAL A 145 12.59 7.22 -3.99
C VAL A 145 13.30 6.80 -5.27
N ASN A 146 14.63 6.86 -5.30
CA ASN A 146 15.45 6.38 -6.41
C ASN A 146 15.87 4.93 -6.19
N LYS A 147 16.07 4.55 -4.93
CA LYS A 147 16.45 3.19 -4.54
C LYS A 147 15.61 2.72 -3.35
N ALA A 148 15.25 1.45 -3.37
CA ALA A 148 14.63 0.77 -2.23
C ALA A 148 15.44 -0.48 -1.87
N ALA A 149 15.75 -0.64 -0.58
CA ALA A 149 16.32 -1.88 -0.05
C ALA A 149 15.18 -2.79 0.39
N CYS A 150 15.09 -3.99 -0.14
CA CYS A 150 14.13 -5.00 0.26
C CYS A 150 14.73 -5.87 1.36
N VAL A 151 13.94 -6.18 2.38
CA VAL A 151 14.26 -7.11 3.45
C VAL A 151 13.30 -8.29 3.37
N ALA A 152 13.83 -9.48 3.11
CA ALA A 152 13.03 -10.69 2.93
C ALA A 152 12.26 -11.11 4.18
N GLU A 153 12.73 -10.74 5.35
CA GLU A 153 12.08 -11.10 6.60
C GLU A 153 10.73 -10.38 6.77
N PRO A 154 9.68 -11.07 7.29
CA PRO A 154 8.38 -10.48 7.57
C PRO A 154 8.40 -9.72 8.91
N LEU A 155 9.01 -8.54 8.90
CA LEU A 155 9.24 -7.75 10.11
C LEU A 155 8.00 -6.98 10.60
N TYR A 156 6.95 -6.88 9.78
CA TYR A 156 5.66 -6.29 10.16
C TYR A 156 4.61 -7.37 10.36
N GLN A 157 3.96 -7.38 11.54
CA GLN A 157 2.97 -8.37 11.96
C GLN A 157 1.57 -7.77 11.90
N TYR A 158 0.87 -8.02 10.79
CA TYR A 158 -0.49 -7.54 10.55
C TYR A 158 -1.52 -8.43 11.26
N ARG A 159 -2.26 -7.87 12.23
CA ARG A 159 -3.23 -8.62 13.05
C ARG A 159 -4.63 -8.59 12.46
N LEU A 160 -5.13 -9.75 12.05
CA LEU A 160 -6.51 -9.92 11.62
C LEU A 160 -7.44 -9.99 12.83
N ARG A 161 -8.35 -9.02 12.97
CA ARG A 161 -9.35 -8.96 14.04
C ARG A 161 -10.76 -9.12 13.49
N SER A 162 -11.65 -9.76 14.29
CA SER A 162 -13.09 -9.66 14.09
C SER A 162 -13.49 -8.20 14.38
N GLY A 163 -14.06 -7.49 13.40
CA GLY A 163 -14.43 -6.07 13.54
C GLY A 163 -13.46 -5.09 12.87
N SER A 164 -12.44 -5.57 12.18
CA SER A 164 -11.61 -4.74 11.29
C SER A 164 -12.49 -4.05 10.24
N ILE A 165 -12.10 -2.83 9.85
CA ILE A 165 -12.74 -2.05 8.76
C ILE A 165 -12.91 -2.89 7.49
N MET A 166 -11.98 -3.84 7.25
CA MET A 166 -12.01 -4.76 6.10
C MET A 166 -13.16 -5.78 6.14
N HIS A 167 -13.77 -6.03 7.31
CA HIS A 167 -14.91 -6.95 7.51
C HIS A 167 -16.24 -6.24 7.71
N ALA A 168 -16.26 -4.90 7.73
CA ALA A 168 -17.48 -4.12 7.82
C ALA A 168 -18.36 -4.27 6.56
N ALA A 169 -19.65 -3.95 6.69
CA ALA A 169 -20.56 -3.88 5.56
C ALA A 169 -20.01 -2.91 4.49
N VAL A 170 -20.14 -3.28 3.23
CA VAL A 170 -19.70 -2.41 2.11
C VAL A 170 -20.61 -1.19 2.03
N THR A 171 -20.03 -0.03 1.96
CA THR A 171 -20.69 1.27 1.81
C THR A 171 -20.13 1.98 0.57
N LEU A 172 -20.73 3.09 0.17
CA LEU A 172 -20.23 3.94 -0.93
C LEU A 172 -18.79 4.41 -0.69
N LYS A 173 -18.38 4.58 0.57
CA LYS A 173 -17.02 4.98 0.94
C LYS A 173 -15.95 3.95 0.51
N ASN A 174 -16.32 2.67 0.42
CA ASN A 174 -15.39 1.65 -0.07
C ASN A 174 -15.03 1.81 -1.56
N LEU A 175 -15.78 2.62 -2.34
CA LEU A 175 -15.42 2.94 -3.73
C LEU A 175 -14.12 3.76 -3.82
N GLU A 176 -13.65 4.34 -2.73
CA GLU A 176 -12.33 4.99 -2.65
C GLU A 176 -11.19 4.00 -2.98
N GLU A 177 -11.37 2.71 -2.74
CA GLU A 177 -10.44 1.66 -3.18
C GLU A 177 -10.22 1.67 -4.71
N VAL A 178 -11.28 1.96 -5.47
CA VAL A 178 -11.21 2.07 -6.94
C VAL A 178 -10.36 3.28 -7.34
N HIS A 179 -10.55 4.41 -6.68
CA HIS A 179 -9.80 5.63 -6.94
C HIS A 179 -8.32 5.49 -6.55
N ALA A 180 -8.04 4.86 -5.40
CA ALA A 180 -6.68 4.58 -4.96
C ALA A 180 -5.93 3.67 -5.94
N ASN A 181 -6.58 2.59 -6.38
CA ASN A 181 -6.02 1.70 -7.41
C ASN A 181 -5.86 2.40 -8.77
N TYR A 182 -6.73 3.35 -9.11
CA TYR A 182 -6.56 4.17 -10.31
C TYR A 182 -5.33 5.09 -10.20
N ALA A 183 -5.02 5.63 -9.02
CA ALA A 183 -3.79 6.40 -8.81
C ALA A 183 -2.53 5.53 -9.04
N LEU A 184 -2.52 4.29 -8.54
CA LEU A 184 -1.44 3.33 -8.83
C LEU A 184 -1.34 3.00 -10.33
N PHE A 185 -2.48 2.85 -11.02
CA PHE A 185 -2.52 2.67 -12.47
C PHE A 185 -1.88 3.87 -13.20
N GLN A 186 -2.25 5.09 -12.84
CA GLN A 186 -1.67 6.30 -13.45
C GLN A 186 -0.17 6.38 -13.26
N TYR A 187 0.34 5.93 -12.10
CA TYR A 187 1.77 5.86 -11.84
C TYR A 187 2.48 4.89 -12.78
N THR A 188 1.94 3.69 -12.99
CA THR A 188 2.51 2.72 -13.95
C THR A 188 2.46 3.23 -15.38
N MET A 189 1.37 3.91 -15.79
CA MET A 189 1.23 4.54 -17.09
C MET A 189 2.26 5.66 -17.33
N LYS A 190 2.53 6.48 -16.33
CA LYS A 190 3.55 7.54 -16.37
C LYS A 190 4.94 6.99 -16.74
N TYR A 191 5.29 5.83 -16.20
CA TYR A 191 6.55 5.14 -16.47
C TYR A 191 6.50 4.18 -17.67
N ARG A 192 5.39 4.19 -18.45
CA ARG A 192 5.17 3.32 -19.61
C ARG A 192 5.29 1.83 -19.31
N LYS A 193 4.97 1.42 -18.06
CA LYS A 193 4.96 0.03 -17.62
C LYS A 193 3.58 -0.57 -17.90
N TYR A 194 3.33 -0.87 -19.18
CA TYR A 194 2.00 -1.25 -19.68
C TYR A 194 1.54 -2.63 -19.21
N ASP A 195 2.47 -3.54 -18.89
CA ASP A 195 2.15 -4.84 -18.30
C ASP A 195 1.56 -4.67 -16.91
N GLU A 196 2.23 -3.87 -16.07
CA GLU A 196 1.77 -3.52 -14.73
C GLU A 196 0.48 -2.69 -14.79
N ALA A 197 0.37 -1.78 -15.73
CA ALA A 197 -0.83 -0.99 -15.93
C ALA A 197 -2.03 -1.88 -16.34
N CYS A 198 -1.83 -2.88 -17.20
CA CYS A 198 -2.86 -3.84 -17.57
C CYS A 198 -3.35 -4.65 -16.35
N LEU A 199 -2.43 -5.12 -15.53
CA LEU A 199 -2.76 -5.82 -14.29
C LEU A 199 -3.50 -4.89 -13.33
N GLN A 200 -3.01 -3.68 -13.11
CA GLN A 200 -3.63 -2.69 -12.22
C GLN A 200 -5.04 -2.29 -12.70
N TYR A 201 -5.23 -2.06 -13.99
CA TYR A 201 -6.56 -1.86 -14.57
C TYR A 201 -7.51 -3.02 -14.26
N THR A 202 -7.03 -4.26 -14.42
CA THR A 202 -7.86 -5.44 -14.21
C THR A 202 -8.24 -5.61 -12.74
N VAL A 203 -7.29 -5.37 -11.82
CA VAL A 203 -7.54 -5.34 -10.37
C VAL A 203 -8.58 -4.27 -10.04
N THR A 204 -8.39 -3.04 -10.51
CA THR A 204 -9.33 -1.90 -10.32
C THR A 204 -10.73 -2.24 -10.80
N LYS A 205 -10.86 -2.79 -12.01
CA LYS A 205 -12.14 -3.23 -12.58
C LYS A 205 -12.79 -4.34 -11.75
N ARG A 206 -12.01 -5.30 -11.24
CA ARG A 206 -12.51 -6.40 -10.39
C ARG A 206 -13.03 -5.87 -9.05
N ILE A 207 -12.28 -4.98 -8.41
CA ILE A 207 -12.68 -4.30 -7.17
C ILE A 207 -13.99 -3.55 -7.38
N PHE A 208 -14.06 -2.70 -8.40
CA PHE A 208 -15.29 -1.96 -8.73
C PHE A 208 -16.50 -2.89 -8.91
N ARG A 209 -16.37 -3.96 -9.69
CA ARG A 209 -17.46 -4.92 -9.89
C ARG A 209 -17.88 -5.62 -8.60
N LYS A 210 -16.92 -6.02 -7.75
CA LYS A 210 -17.18 -6.65 -6.45
C LYS A 210 -17.94 -5.70 -5.53
N LEU A 211 -17.48 -4.46 -5.40
CA LEU A 211 -18.12 -3.46 -4.55
C LEU A 211 -19.52 -3.11 -5.06
N LYS A 212 -19.66 -2.80 -6.35
CA LYS A 212 -20.97 -2.47 -6.95
C LYS A 212 -22.03 -3.55 -6.75
N ARG A 213 -21.64 -4.84 -6.76
CA ARG A 213 -22.58 -5.95 -6.51
C ARG A 213 -23.13 -5.98 -5.09
N LYS A 214 -22.36 -5.46 -4.11
CA LYS A 214 -22.72 -5.44 -2.70
C LYS A 214 -23.54 -4.21 -2.30
N LEU A 215 -23.60 -3.18 -3.14
CA LEU A 215 -24.41 -1.99 -2.93
C LEU A 215 -25.89 -2.24 -3.26
N SER A 216 -26.80 -1.51 -2.61
CA SER A 216 -28.23 -1.50 -2.90
C SER A 216 -28.51 -0.98 -4.32
N GLN A 217 -29.76 -1.16 -4.81
CA GLN A 217 -30.15 -0.64 -6.13
C GLN A 217 -30.10 0.89 -6.18
N GLU A 218 -30.43 1.57 -5.12
CA GLU A 218 -30.37 3.02 -5.00
C GLU A 218 -28.93 3.52 -4.99
N GLU A 219 -28.07 2.95 -4.13
CA GLU A 219 -26.66 3.32 -4.07
C GLU A 219 -25.93 3.11 -5.40
N ARG A 220 -26.30 2.09 -6.19
CA ARG A 220 -25.72 1.86 -7.54
C ARG A 220 -25.95 3.00 -8.53
N LYS A 221 -26.94 3.87 -8.29
CA LYS A 221 -27.25 5.05 -9.12
C LYS A 221 -26.51 6.30 -8.64
N SER A 222 -25.82 6.24 -7.50
CA SER A 222 -25.14 7.39 -6.88
C SER A 222 -24.02 7.95 -7.76
N GLU A 223 -23.70 9.20 -7.53
CA GLU A 223 -22.59 9.90 -8.19
C GLU A 223 -21.24 9.21 -7.91
N GLN A 224 -21.04 8.70 -6.70
CA GLN A 224 -19.81 7.99 -6.32
C GLN A 224 -19.60 6.74 -7.17
N VAL A 225 -20.65 5.99 -7.47
CA VAL A 225 -20.58 4.83 -8.37
C VAL A 225 -20.27 5.25 -9.81
N GLN A 226 -20.84 6.37 -10.27
CA GLN A 226 -20.55 6.92 -11.59
C GLN A 226 -19.10 7.38 -11.71
N GLN A 227 -18.59 8.07 -10.70
CA GLN A 227 -17.19 8.51 -10.63
C GLN A 227 -16.22 7.32 -10.63
N ALA A 228 -16.49 6.29 -9.83
CA ALA A 228 -15.67 5.06 -9.82
C ALA A 228 -15.74 4.31 -11.17
N ALA A 229 -16.90 4.27 -11.82
CA ALA A 229 -17.05 3.70 -13.17
C ALA A 229 -16.26 4.49 -14.21
N ALA A 230 -16.26 5.82 -14.11
CA ALA A 230 -15.49 6.70 -15.00
C ALA A 230 -13.97 6.46 -14.86
N CYS A 231 -13.45 6.23 -13.65
CA CYS A 231 -12.03 5.86 -13.45
C CYS A 231 -11.68 4.56 -14.18
N VAL A 232 -12.54 3.53 -14.08
CA VAL A 232 -12.32 2.25 -14.77
C VAL A 232 -12.37 2.41 -16.28
N ALA A 233 -13.32 3.21 -16.81
CA ALA A 233 -13.44 3.48 -18.24
C ALA A 233 -12.21 4.25 -18.75
N LYS A 234 -11.80 5.30 -18.06
CA LYS A 234 -10.63 6.11 -18.38
C LYS A 234 -9.34 5.28 -18.39
N ALA A 235 -9.13 4.44 -17.37
CA ALA A 235 -7.99 3.53 -17.34
C ALA A 235 -7.96 2.58 -18.55
N LYS A 236 -9.13 2.05 -18.97
CA LYS A 236 -9.23 1.22 -20.17
C LYS A 236 -8.83 1.98 -21.42
N ASP A 237 -9.36 3.20 -21.59
CA ASP A 237 -9.12 4.01 -22.78
C ASP A 237 -7.66 4.47 -22.89
N GLU A 238 -7.04 4.89 -21.77
CA GLU A 238 -5.63 5.26 -21.70
C GLU A 238 -4.74 4.07 -22.08
N LEU A 239 -5.00 2.90 -21.48
CA LEU A 239 -4.23 1.68 -21.75
C LEU A 239 -4.41 1.20 -23.22
N SER A 240 -5.64 1.31 -23.78
CA SER A 240 -5.91 0.96 -25.18
C SER A 240 -5.14 1.85 -26.14
N ARG A 241 -5.15 3.16 -25.92
CA ARG A 241 -4.40 4.13 -26.76
C ARG A 241 -2.89 3.91 -26.69
N ALA A 242 -2.40 3.45 -25.55
CA ALA A 242 -0.99 3.13 -25.37
C ALA A 242 -0.57 1.75 -25.92
N GLY A 243 -1.51 0.97 -26.47
CA GLY A 243 -1.23 -0.39 -26.98
C GLY A 243 -0.99 -1.43 -25.87
N GLY A 244 -1.41 -1.14 -24.64
CA GLY A 244 -1.13 -1.98 -23.47
C GLY A 244 -1.96 -3.26 -23.37
N PHE A 245 -2.97 -3.47 -24.24
CA PHE A 245 -3.76 -4.71 -24.30
C PHE A 245 -3.17 -5.74 -25.27
N THR A 246 -1.93 -6.13 -25.08
CA THR A 246 -1.34 -7.24 -25.83
C THR A 246 -1.91 -8.58 -25.37
N LEU A 247 -1.85 -9.60 -26.21
CA LEU A 247 -2.26 -10.95 -25.82
C LEU A 247 -1.45 -11.45 -24.61
N ARG A 248 -0.14 -11.14 -24.58
CA ARG A 248 0.75 -11.47 -23.47
C ARG A 248 0.24 -10.84 -22.15
N ASN A 249 -0.03 -9.54 -22.13
CA ASN A 249 -0.49 -8.83 -20.95
C ASN A 249 -1.84 -9.35 -20.43
N GLN A 250 -2.73 -9.73 -21.35
CA GLN A 250 -4.02 -10.34 -21.00
C GLN A 250 -3.83 -11.74 -20.38
N LEU A 251 -2.92 -12.57 -20.93
CA LEU A 251 -2.60 -13.88 -20.38
C LEU A 251 -1.93 -13.78 -19.00
N GLU A 252 -0.92 -12.91 -18.85
CA GLU A 252 -0.26 -12.66 -17.56
C GLU A 252 -1.27 -12.19 -16.49
N THR A 253 -2.18 -11.29 -16.87
CA THR A 253 -3.25 -10.84 -15.98
C THR A 253 -4.21 -11.96 -15.60
N ALA A 254 -4.59 -12.83 -16.55
CA ALA A 254 -5.43 -13.99 -16.28
C ALA A 254 -4.74 -14.97 -15.31
N LEU A 255 -3.46 -15.24 -15.50
CA LEU A 255 -2.65 -16.09 -14.61
C LEU A 255 -2.57 -15.48 -13.19
N CYS A 256 -2.36 -14.17 -13.07
CA CYS A 256 -2.36 -13.49 -11.78
C CYS A 256 -3.69 -13.64 -11.04
N ILE A 257 -4.81 -13.59 -11.76
CA ILE A 257 -6.15 -13.75 -11.16
C ILE A 257 -6.42 -15.18 -10.74
N LEU A 258 -5.97 -16.15 -11.52
CA LEU A 258 -6.21 -17.57 -11.27
C LEU A 258 -5.32 -18.10 -10.14
N ASN A 259 -4.06 -17.73 -10.14
CA ASN A 259 -3.09 -18.15 -9.13
C ASN A 259 -2.07 -17.04 -8.85
N PRO A 260 -2.41 -16.07 -7.98
CA PRO A 260 -1.54 -14.96 -7.65
C PRO A 260 -0.16 -15.41 -7.14
N LYS A 261 -0.11 -16.41 -6.27
CA LYS A 261 1.16 -16.93 -5.70
C LYS A 261 2.12 -17.39 -6.79
N TRP A 262 1.65 -18.24 -7.69
CA TRP A 262 2.45 -18.73 -8.79
C TRP A 262 2.87 -17.62 -9.76
N PHE A 263 1.96 -16.69 -10.06
CA PHE A 263 2.24 -15.55 -10.94
C PHE A 263 3.34 -14.65 -10.38
N PHE A 264 3.26 -14.29 -9.09
CA PHE A 264 4.25 -13.43 -8.46
C PHE A 264 5.60 -14.15 -8.31
N ALA A 265 5.60 -15.45 -7.98
CA ALA A 265 6.81 -16.26 -7.97
C ALA A 265 7.47 -16.30 -9.36
N TYR A 266 6.70 -16.49 -10.41
CA TYR A 266 7.19 -16.51 -11.79
C TYR A 266 7.71 -15.12 -12.22
N LYS A 267 6.93 -14.06 -12.00
CA LYS A 267 7.24 -12.72 -12.51
C LYS A 267 8.37 -12.03 -11.75
N TYR A 268 8.47 -12.25 -10.46
CA TYR A 268 9.43 -11.55 -9.58
C TYR A 268 10.42 -12.47 -8.90
N GLY A 269 10.37 -13.76 -9.18
CA GLY A 269 11.30 -14.77 -8.66
C GLY A 269 11.20 -14.93 -7.14
N ALA A 270 10.00 -14.74 -6.60
CA ALA A 270 9.74 -14.80 -5.17
C ALA A 270 9.48 -16.23 -4.69
#